data_365b7a215d1f7852adbad684e36a71d9
#
_entry.id   365b7a215d1f7852adbad684e36a71d9
#
_cell.length_a   1.000
_cell.length_b   1.000
_cell.length_c   1.000
_cell.angle_alpha   90.00
_cell.angle_beta   90.00
_cell.angle_gamma   90.00
#
_symmetry.space_group_name_H-M   'P 1'
#
loop_
_entity.id
_entity.type
_entity.pdbx_description
1 polymer ?
#
loop_
_entity_poly.entity_id
_entity_poly.type
_entity_poly.pdbx_seq_one_letter_code
_entity_poly.pdbx_strand_id
1 'polypeptide(L)'
;MKWFGFHIRICDKEEGDFLKKLLKEYLIPLGVNLLVIEVNTCFRFEKHPEVSEGTFDKTSAREISSLCKENDVEIVPLFNCLGHQGWKGKPNGLLKAYPEFDETPEIPYDSEDIYCRSWCPSHPRIYDVVFSLIDEIQEAFESRYFHVGMDEVFIIARCPRCRGKDPAYLFSETARKLHDHLLEKGVKMMMWGDRLIKREETPYSEWEADDIGIYPAVDMIPKDVVVVDWHYEPMDRYPSIPYFLEKGFKVLPACWKNLEAAKRFFEYSKKQAKKLDREENVLGILVTDWHLPAKKLYEAFKEKRKEDLMEVLEYISKSWKGS
;
A
#
# COMPACT_ATOMS: atom_id res chain seq x y z
N MET A 1 -19.18 3.87 -7.58
CA MET A 1 -17.88 3.80 -6.87
C MET A 1 -18.12 3.89 -5.38
N LYS A 2 -17.23 3.25 -4.57
CA LYS A 2 -17.43 3.09 -3.13
C LYS A 2 -16.57 4.02 -2.30
N TRP A 3 -15.30 4.26 -2.72
CA TRP A 3 -14.29 4.90 -1.90
C TRP A 3 -13.66 6.15 -2.52
N PHE A 4 -13.68 7.23 -1.79
CA PHE A 4 -12.75 8.34 -1.91
C PHE A 4 -11.75 8.19 -0.77
N GLY A 5 -10.57 7.67 -1.09
CA GLY A 5 -9.56 7.28 -0.13
C GLY A 5 -8.44 8.30 0.04
N PHE A 6 -7.86 8.28 1.22
CA PHE A 6 -6.61 8.97 1.54
C PHE A 6 -5.62 7.99 2.16
N HIS A 7 -4.36 8.02 1.71
CA HIS A 7 -3.27 7.23 2.27
C HIS A 7 -2.26 8.15 2.95
N ILE A 8 -1.79 7.77 4.12
CA ILE A 8 -0.76 8.48 4.86
C ILE A 8 0.10 7.51 5.68
N ARG A 9 1.38 7.85 5.82
CA ARG A 9 2.33 7.13 6.67
C ARG A 9 2.42 7.78 8.04
N ILE A 10 2.40 6.96 9.11
CA ILE A 10 2.47 7.41 10.50
C ILE A 10 3.56 6.63 11.23
N CYS A 11 4.44 7.34 11.93
CA CYS A 11 5.56 6.73 12.64
C CYS A 11 5.56 6.97 14.16
N ASP A 12 4.83 7.94 14.64
CA ASP A 12 4.79 8.25 16.07
C ASP A 12 3.40 8.71 16.55
N LYS A 13 3.28 8.87 17.88
CA LYS A 13 2.01 9.29 18.52
C LYS A 13 1.59 10.70 18.16
N GLU A 14 2.54 11.63 18.03
CA GLU A 14 2.25 13.03 17.69
C GLU A 14 1.62 13.12 16.31
N GLU A 15 2.18 12.37 15.33
CA GLU A 15 1.62 12.23 13.99
C GLU A 15 0.19 11.65 14.03
N GLY A 16 -0.06 10.63 14.87
CA GLY A 16 -1.40 10.07 15.07
C GLY A 16 -2.39 11.12 15.61
N ASP A 17 -1.97 11.98 16.54
CA ASP A 17 -2.80 13.07 17.08
C ASP A 17 -3.12 14.14 16.02
N PHE A 18 -2.15 14.49 15.17
CA PHE A 18 -2.38 15.40 14.05
C PHE A 18 -3.27 14.76 12.97
N LEU A 19 -3.13 13.47 12.70
CA LEU A 19 -4.01 12.75 11.78
C LEU A 19 -5.47 12.78 12.25
N LYS A 20 -5.73 12.60 13.55
CA LYS A 20 -7.10 12.72 14.09
C LYS A 20 -7.70 14.11 13.86
N LYS A 21 -6.92 15.18 14.03
CA LYS A 21 -7.34 16.56 13.73
C LYS A 21 -7.57 16.75 12.23
N LEU A 22 -6.64 16.29 11.40
CA LEU A 22 -6.73 16.36 9.94
C LEU A 22 -7.99 15.65 9.43
N LEU A 23 -8.29 14.47 9.94
CA LEU A 23 -9.50 13.71 9.60
C LEU A 23 -10.75 14.53 9.94
N LYS A 24 -10.90 14.97 11.20
CA LYS A 24 -12.10 15.67 11.66
C LYS A 24 -12.35 16.99 10.95
N GLU A 25 -11.31 17.79 10.79
CA GLU A 25 -11.44 19.18 10.35
C GLU A 25 -11.42 19.33 8.83
N TYR A 26 -10.80 18.38 8.12
CA TYR A 26 -10.57 18.52 6.67
C TYR A 26 -10.97 17.31 5.83
N LEU A 27 -10.43 16.11 6.09
CA LEU A 27 -10.60 14.99 5.18
C LEU A 27 -12.05 14.46 5.15
N ILE A 28 -12.67 14.27 6.31
CA ILE A 28 -14.08 13.86 6.41
C ILE A 28 -15.01 14.91 5.78
N PRO A 29 -14.88 16.21 6.06
CA PRO A 29 -15.66 17.25 5.37
C PRO A 29 -15.46 17.30 3.85
N LEU A 30 -14.29 16.94 3.33
CA LEU A 30 -14.05 16.78 1.90
C LEU A 30 -14.78 15.56 1.31
N GLY A 31 -15.21 14.60 2.13
CA GLY A 31 -15.90 13.39 1.70
C GLY A 31 -15.00 12.15 1.64
N VAL A 32 -13.79 12.21 2.22
CA VAL A 32 -12.92 11.03 2.37
C VAL A 32 -13.64 10.01 3.26
N ASN A 33 -13.81 8.80 2.75
CA ASN A 33 -14.50 7.69 3.41
C ASN A 33 -13.68 6.39 3.43
N LEU A 34 -12.40 6.47 3.05
CA LEU A 34 -11.41 5.41 3.19
C LEU A 34 -10.10 6.02 3.68
N LEU A 35 -9.53 5.47 4.74
CA LEU A 35 -8.20 5.82 5.23
C LEU A 35 -7.28 4.61 5.13
N VAL A 36 -6.24 4.69 4.32
CA VAL A 36 -5.12 3.73 4.32
C VAL A 36 -4.01 4.32 5.18
N ILE A 37 -3.66 3.64 6.26
CA ILE A 37 -2.65 4.10 7.20
C ILE A 37 -1.45 3.16 7.19
N GLU A 38 -0.32 3.64 6.67
CA GLU A 38 0.92 2.89 6.61
C GLU A 38 1.69 3.05 7.93
N VAL A 39 1.84 1.97 8.67
CA VAL A 39 2.53 1.96 9.96
C VAL A 39 3.86 1.20 9.91
N ASN A 40 3.99 0.16 9.11
CA ASN A 40 5.21 -0.64 8.98
C ASN A 40 5.87 -0.97 10.34
N THR A 41 7.19 -0.92 10.38
CA THR A 41 8.00 -1.09 11.59
C THR A 41 7.96 0.13 12.55
N CYS A 42 7.23 1.19 12.18
CA CYS A 42 6.92 2.30 13.07
C CYS A 42 5.89 1.94 14.15
N PHE A 43 5.13 0.85 13.95
CA PHE A 43 4.24 0.31 14.97
C PHE A 43 5.03 -0.25 16.16
N ARG A 44 4.56 -0.01 17.37
CA ARG A 44 5.18 -0.53 18.59
C ARG A 44 4.63 -1.92 18.89
N PHE A 45 5.36 -2.93 18.44
CA PHE A 45 5.02 -4.34 18.63
C PHE A 45 5.29 -4.81 20.06
N GLU A 46 4.41 -5.64 20.59
CA GLU A 46 4.55 -6.24 21.93
C GLU A 46 5.28 -7.59 21.85
N LYS A 47 4.99 -8.41 20.84
CA LYS A 47 5.60 -9.75 20.68
C LYS A 47 6.99 -9.70 20.04
N HIS A 48 7.24 -8.68 19.21
CA HIS A 48 8.50 -8.47 18.51
C HIS A 48 8.98 -7.02 18.70
N PRO A 49 9.25 -6.56 19.94
CA PRO A 49 9.63 -5.17 20.21
C PRO A 49 10.92 -4.76 19.51
N GLU A 50 11.80 -5.72 19.19
CA GLU A 50 13.05 -5.52 18.43
C GLU A 50 12.83 -5.06 16.99
N VAL A 51 11.64 -5.26 16.43
CA VAL A 51 11.27 -4.82 15.08
C VAL A 51 10.80 -3.38 15.07
N SER A 52 10.39 -2.84 16.22
CA SER A 52 9.78 -1.50 16.32
C SER A 52 10.80 -0.38 16.12
N GLU A 53 10.51 0.56 15.23
CA GLU A 53 11.33 1.73 14.95
C GLU A 53 10.67 3.05 15.35
N GLY A 54 9.37 3.03 15.61
CA GLY A 54 8.58 4.21 15.98
C GLY A 54 7.92 4.09 17.34
N THR A 55 7.05 5.05 17.62
CA THR A 55 6.28 5.12 18.88
C THR A 55 4.77 5.03 18.68
N PHE A 56 4.32 4.79 17.45
CA PHE A 56 2.90 4.58 17.16
C PHE A 56 2.43 3.25 17.75
N ASP A 57 1.47 3.28 18.65
CA ASP A 57 1.07 2.11 19.43
C ASP A 57 -0.40 1.71 19.23
N LYS A 58 -0.76 0.58 19.84
CA LYS A 58 -2.10 0.01 19.83
C LYS A 58 -3.17 1.00 20.31
N THR A 59 -2.86 1.84 21.30
CA THR A 59 -3.80 2.86 21.81
C THR A 59 -4.07 3.92 20.75
N SER A 60 -3.03 4.46 20.15
CA SER A 60 -3.15 5.44 19.05
C SER A 60 -3.93 4.89 17.86
N ALA A 61 -3.67 3.62 17.50
CA ALA A 61 -4.39 2.93 16.42
C ALA A 61 -5.89 2.81 16.73
N ARG A 62 -6.25 2.38 17.93
CA ARG A 62 -7.66 2.26 18.37
C ARG A 62 -8.40 3.59 18.39
N GLU A 63 -7.75 4.67 18.82
CA GLU A 63 -8.36 6.00 18.80
C GLU A 63 -8.67 6.47 17.38
N ILE A 64 -7.77 6.25 16.44
CA ILE A 64 -7.99 6.58 15.02
C ILE A 64 -9.09 5.68 14.45
N SER A 65 -9.06 4.39 14.74
CA SER A 65 -10.06 3.43 14.27
C SER A 65 -11.47 3.79 14.78
N SER A 66 -11.58 4.14 16.06
CA SER A 66 -12.85 4.59 16.65
C SER A 66 -13.37 5.85 15.97
N LEU A 67 -12.50 6.84 15.75
CA LEU A 67 -12.86 8.06 15.02
C LEU A 67 -13.34 7.75 13.59
N CYS A 68 -12.67 6.85 12.88
CA CYS A 68 -13.07 6.44 11.53
C CYS A 68 -14.44 5.77 11.57
N LYS A 69 -14.68 4.85 12.49
CA LYS A 69 -15.95 4.13 12.67
C LYS A 69 -17.12 5.07 13.00
N GLU A 70 -16.89 6.05 13.87
CA GLU A 70 -17.90 7.07 14.24
C GLU A 70 -18.32 7.96 13.07
N ASN A 71 -17.50 8.03 12.00
CA ASN A 71 -17.71 8.89 10.83
C ASN A 71 -17.88 8.10 9.53
N ASP A 72 -18.20 6.81 9.58
CA ASP A 72 -18.37 5.94 8.42
C ASP A 72 -17.17 5.91 7.46
N VAL A 73 -15.95 6.09 7.99
CA VAL A 73 -14.70 5.97 7.24
C VAL A 73 -14.18 4.54 7.38
N GLU A 74 -13.97 3.85 6.27
CA GLU A 74 -13.28 2.56 6.25
C GLU A 74 -11.80 2.76 6.56
N ILE A 75 -11.25 2.03 7.55
CA ILE A 75 -9.83 2.09 7.87
C ILE A 75 -9.12 0.84 7.39
N VAL A 76 -7.95 1.02 6.79
CA VAL A 76 -7.12 -0.05 6.23
C VAL A 76 -5.68 0.16 6.72
N PRO A 77 -5.19 -0.61 7.67
CA PRO A 77 -3.78 -0.58 8.03
C PRO A 77 -2.94 -1.17 6.89
N LEU A 78 -1.74 -0.61 6.70
CA LEU A 78 -0.77 -1.07 5.73
C LEU A 78 0.54 -1.44 6.44
N PHE A 79 1.01 -2.66 6.15
CA PHE A 79 2.32 -3.17 6.51
C PHE A 79 3.00 -3.72 5.25
N ASN A 80 4.14 -3.15 4.86
CA ASN A 80 4.86 -3.56 3.65
C ASN A 80 5.45 -4.95 3.82
N CYS A 81 4.91 -5.89 3.04
CA CYS A 81 5.36 -7.28 2.96
C CYS A 81 6.27 -7.49 1.75
N LEU A 82 7.22 -8.41 1.86
CA LEU A 82 8.19 -8.84 0.87
C LEU A 82 9.19 -7.73 0.48
N GLY A 83 8.78 -6.71 -0.26
CA GLY A 83 9.58 -5.53 -0.60
C GLY A 83 9.65 -4.50 0.52
N HIS A 84 10.35 -3.39 0.28
CA HIS A 84 10.45 -2.26 1.20
C HIS A 84 11.02 -2.59 2.59
N GLN A 85 11.96 -3.56 2.66
CA GLN A 85 12.58 -3.99 3.91
C GLN A 85 13.90 -3.27 4.22
N GLY A 86 14.20 -2.23 3.50
CA GLY A 86 15.38 -1.38 3.69
C GLY A 86 15.66 -0.54 2.45
N TRP A 87 16.27 0.61 2.64
CA TRP A 87 16.56 1.59 1.61
C TRP A 87 18.04 1.90 1.64
N LYS A 88 18.74 1.95 0.48
CA LYS A 88 20.12 2.43 0.33
C LYS A 88 20.93 2.41 1.63
N GLY A 89 21.38 1.25 2.08
CA GLY A 89 22.18 1.10 3.28
C GLY A 89 21.45 1.25 4.63
N LYS A 90 20.11 1.29 4.62
CA LYS A 90 19.31 1.36 5.86
C LYS A 90 18.26 0.26 5.87
N PRO A 91 18.54 -0.92 6.45
CA PRO A 91 17.52 -1.94 6.67
C PRO A 91 16.44 -1.39 7.61
N ASN A 92 15.19 -1.83 7.42
CA ASN A 92 14.13 -1.53 8.39
C ASN A 92 14.24 -2.43 9.64
N GLY A 93 13.37 -2.21 10.62
CA GLY A 93 13.37 -2.92 11.87
C GLY A 93 13.33 -4.44 11.73
N LEU A 94 12.59 -4.98 10.73
CA LEU A 94 12.51 -6.42 10.50
C LEU A 94 13.87 -7.03 10.11
N LEU A 95 14.55 -6.47 9.12
CA LEU A 95 15.87 -6.98 8.70
C LEU A 95 17.00 -6.60 9.68
N LYS A 96 16.83 -5.58 10.52
CA LYS A 96 17.74 -5.30 11.65
C LYS A 96 17.62 -6.37 12.72
N ALA A 97 16.40 -6.74 13.09
CA ALA A 97 16.13 -7.75 14.11
C ALA A 97 16.43 -9.17 13.63
N TYR A 98 16.16 -9.45 12.36
CA TYR A 98 16.31 -10.77 11.74
C TYR A 98 17.07 -10.69 10.41
N PRO A 99 18.40 -10.43 10.44
CA PRO A 99 19.20 -10.29 9.21
C PRO A 99 19.24 -11.57 8.37
N GLU A 100 18.95 -12.73 8.94
CA GLU A 100 18.82 -14.00 8.23
C GLU A 100 17.62 -14.04 7.26
N PHE A 101 16.70 -13.09 7.35
CA PHE A 101 15.56 -12.96 6.44
C PHE A 101 15.90 -12.21 5.15
N ASP A 102 17.06 -11.57 5.06
CA ASP A 102 17.44 -10.80 3.88
C ASP A 102 17.54 -11.68 2.62
N GLU A 103 16.96 -11.24 1.53
CA GLU A 103 17.05 -11.90 0.21
C GLU A 103 18.41 -11.67 -0.47
N THR A 104 19.21 -10.73 0.03
CA THR A 104 20.55 -10.38 -0.45
C THR A 104 21.59 -10.35 0.68
N PRO A 105 21.75 -11.45 1.43
CA PRO A 105 22.63 -11.47 2.61
C PRO A 105 24.10 -11.24 2.28
N GLU A 106 24.52 -11.45 1.03
CA GLU A 106 25.87 -11.22 0.53
C GLU A 106 26.18 -9.74 0.22
N ILE A 107 25.18 -8.88 0.17
CA ILE A 107 25.35 -7.46 -0.16
C ILE A 107 25.36 -6.64 1.14
N PRO A 108 26.44 -5.90 1.43
CA PRO A 108 26.50 -5.05 2.62
C PRO A 108 25.33 -4.06 2.71
N TYR A 109 24.87 -3.77 3.92
CA TYR A 109 23.75 -2.87 4.14
C TYR A 109 24.02 -1.42 3.70
N ASP A 110 25.28 -1.01 3.64
CA ASP A 110 25.71 0.31 3.16
C ASP A 110 25.93 0.38 1.63
N SER A 111 25.70 -0.71 0.91
CA SER A 111 25.74 -0.70 -0.56
C SER A 111 24.65 0.17 -1.15
N GLU A 112 25.03 1.03 -2.10
CA GLU A 112 24.09 1.85 -2.88
C GLU A 112 23.53 1.12 -4.12
N ASP A 113 24.00 -0.12 -4.38
CA ASP A 113 23.57 -0.92 -5.53
C ASP A 113 22.14 -1.46 -5.40
N ILE A 114 21.57 -1.35 -4.20
CA ILE A 114 20.20 -1.80 -3.90
C ILE A 114 19.35 -0.59 -3.53
N TYR A 115 18.29 -0.34 -4.30
CA TYR A 115 17.31 0.68 -4.00
C TYR A 115 16.50 0.33 -2.73
N CYS A 116 15.86 -0.84 -2.72
CA CYS A 116 15.22 -1.38 -1.52
C CYS A 116 15.44 -2.90 -1.42
N ARG A 117 15.40 -3.41 -0.18
CA ARG A 117 15.58 -4.84 0.12
C ARG A 117 14.25 -5.56 0.21
N SER A 118 14.31 -6.86 -0.03
CA SER A 118 13.20 -7.78 0.20
C SER A 118 13.56 -8.82 1.25
N TRP A 119 12.58 -9.39 1.93
CA TRP A 119 12.82 -10.58 2.73
C TRP A 119 12.84 -11.85 1.87
N CYS A 120 13.48 -12.91 2.37
CA CYS A 120 13.50 -14.23 1.76
C CYS A 120 12.14 -14.95 1.96
N PRO A 121 11.31 -15.12 0.91
CA PRO A 121 10.00 -15.78 1.03
C PRO A 121 10.09 -17.28 1.34
N SER A 122 11.27 -17.87 1.21
CA SER A 122 11.54 -19.30 1.50
C SER A 122 12.18 -19.52 2.88
N HIS A 123 12.36 -18.47 3.68
CA HIS A 123 12.90 -18.67 5.03
C HIS A 123 11.86 -19.33 5.94
N PRO A 124 12.17 -20.41 6.68
CA PRO A 124 11.17 -21.22 7.40
C PRO A 124 10.43 -20.43 8.51
N ARG A 125 11.05 -19.40 9.08
CA ARG A 125 10.50 -18.60 10.19
C ARG A 125 9.89 -17.28 9.76
N ILE A 126 9.98 -16.88 8.49
CA ILE A 126 9.55 -15.53 8.07
C ILE A 126 8.06 -15.30 8.32
N TYR A 127 7.23 -16.28 8.00
CA TYR A 127 5.79 -16.16 8.16
C TYR A 127 5.34 -16.19 9.62
N ASP A 128 6.03 -16.93 10.50
CA ASP A 128 5.73 -16.92 11.94
C ASP A 128 5.89 -15.50 12.51
N VAL A 129 6.96 -14.80 12.12
CA VAL A 129 7.22 -13.44 12.58
C VAL A 129 6.24 -12.46 11.90
N VAL A 130 6.15 -12.47 10.56
CA VAL A 130 5.32 -11.52 9.80
C VAL A 130 3.84 -11.64 10.17
N PHE A 131 3.31 -12.85 10.32
CA PHE A 131 1.93 -13.05 10.74
C PHE A 131 1.69 -12.51 12.16
N SER A 132 2.65 -12.68 13.06
CA SER A 132 2.56 -12.08 14.40
C SER A 132 2.49 -10.55 14.36
N LEU A 133 3.31 -9.90 13.48
CA LEU A 133 3.26 -8.45 13.30
C LEU A 133 1.93 -7.98 12.69
N ILE A 134 1.46 -8.67 11.65
CA ILE A 134 0.16 -8.39 11.02
C ILE A 134 -0.97 -8.52 12.04
N ASP A 135 -0.95 -9.55 12.87
CA ASP A 135 -1.97 -9.80 13.88
C ASP A 135 -2.05 -8.69 14.92
N GLU A 136 -0.91 -8.19 15.42
CA GLU A 136 -0.90 -7.08 16.37
C GLU A 136 -1.44 -5.78 15.77
N ILE A 137 -1.10 -5.49 14.51
CA ILE A 137 -1.65 -4.34 13.78
C ILE A 137 -3.16 -4.54 13.58
N GLN A 138 -3.57 -5.71 13.11
CA GLN A 138 -4.99 -6.01 12.85
C GLN A 138 -5.84 -5.93 14.10
N GLU A 139 -5.36 -6.44 15.24
CA GLU A 139 -6.02 -6.31 16.55
C GLU A 139 -6.11 -4.85 17.02
N ALA A 140 -5.14 -4.02 16.66
CA ALA A 140 -5.14 -2.61 17.03
C ALA A 140 -6.18 -1.81 16.25
N PHE A 141 -6.32 -2.08 14.95
CA PHE A 141 -7.21 -1.34 14.07
C PHE A 141 -8.61 -1.94 13.95
N GLU A 142 -8.78 -3.24 14.23
CA GLU A 142 -10.06 -3.97 14.09
C GLU A 142 -10.71 -3.75 12.70
N SER A 143 -9.88 -3.72 11.66
CA SER A 143 -10.27 -3.35 10.30
C SER A 143 -10.84 -4.55 9.52
N ARG A 144 -11.67 -4.27 8.51
CA ARG A 144 -12.20 -5.28 7.58
C ARG A 144 -11.28 -5.57 6.41
N TYR A 145 -10.29 -4.72 6.20
CA TYR A 145 -9.29 -4.81 5.14
C TYR A 145 -7.90 -4.62 5.71
N PHE A 146 -6.93 -5.25 5.08
CA PHE A 146 -5.50 -5.08 5.41
C PHE A 146 -4.70 -4.95 4.11
N HIS A 147 -3.85 -3.94 4.02
CA HIS A 147 -2.99 -3.72 2.87
C HIS A 147 -1.60 -4.29 3.14
N VAL A 148 -1.18 -5.26 2.35
CA VAL A 148 0.09 -5.98 2.56
C VAL A 148 1.28 -5.36 1.81
N GLY A 149 1.10 -4.22 1.14
CA GLY A 149 2.16 -3.62 0.33
C GLY A 149 2.47 -4.47 -0.91
N MET A 150 3.64 -5.09 -0.95
CA MET A 150 4.17 -5.93 -2.03
C MET A 150 4.51 -5.16 -3.32
N ASP A 151 4.68 -3.84 -3.22
CA ASP A 151 5.17 -2.98 -4.28
C ASP A 151 6.70 -2.99 -4.36
N GLU A 152 7.19 -2.54 -5.51
CA GLU A 152 8.62 -2.31 -5.77
C GLU A 152 9.54 -3.46 -5.34
N VAL A 153 9.07 -4.71 -5.51
CA VAL A 153 9.90 -5.90 -5.31
C VAL A 153 10.87 -6.03 -6.47
N PHE A 154 12.02 -5.36 -6.37
CA PHE A 154 13.09 -5.41 -7.39
C PHE A 154 14.05 -6.57 -7.18
N ILE A 155 14.00 -7.21 -6.02
CA ILE A 155 14.92 -8.28 -5.62
C ILE A 155 14.11 -9.47 -5.10
N ILE A 156 14.18 -10.57 -5.82
CA ILE A 156 13.59 -11.87 -5.46
C ILE A 156 14.40 -12.99 -6.11
N ALA A 157 14.35 -14.21 -5.58
CA ALA A 157 15.07 -15.39 -6.07
C ALA A 157 16.62 -15.24 -6.05
N ARG A 158 17.18 -14.44 -5.12
CA ARG A 158 18.62 -14.15 -5.04
C ARG A 158 19.33 -14.93 -3.95
N CYS A 159 18.75 -15.06 -2.76
CA CYS A 159 19.39 -15.73 -1.63
C CYS A 159 19.60 -17.23 -1.91
N PRO A 160 20.47 -17.92 -1.16
CA PRO A 160 20.73 -19.35 -1.36
C PRO A 160 19.49 -20.26 -1.28
N ARG A 161 18.41 -19.84 -0.55
CA ARG A 161 17.16 -20.59 -0.43
C ARG A 161 16.22 -20.36 -1.61
N CYS A 162 16.31 -19.22 -2.28
CA CYS A 162 15.43 -18.80 -3.35
C CYS A 162 16.05 -18.96 -4.74
N ARG A 163 17.36 -18.97 -4.83
CA ARG A 163 18.10 -19.03 -6.11
C ARG A 163 17.65 -20.20 -6.99
N GLY A 164 17.32 -19.89 -8.24
CA GLY A 164 16.85 -20.86 -9.22
C GLY A 164 15.36 -21.19 -9.13
N LYS A 165 14.63 -20.57 -8.19
CA LYS A 165 13.17 -20.65 -8.18
C LYS A 165 12.56 -19.55 -9.07
N ASP A 166 11.35 -19.80 -9.56
CA ASP A 166 10.61 -18.85 -10.37
C ASP A 166 10.17 -17.62 -9.52
N PRO A 167 10.52 -16.39 -9.92
CA PRO A 167 10.09 -15.18 -9.24
C PRO A 167 8.56 -15.05 -9.09
N ALA A 168 7.79 -15.39 -10.14
CA ALA A 168 6.34 -15.34 -10.12
C ALA A 168 5.76 -16.34 -9.11
N TYR A 169 6.34 -17.54 -9.03
CA TYR A 169 5.94 -18.53 -8.03
C TYR A 169 6.21 -18.03 -6.61
N LEU A 170 7.41 -17.52 -6.33
CA LEU A 170 7.77 -17.01 -4.99
C LEU A 170 6.88 -15.85 -4.56
N PHE A 171 6.61 -14.93 -5.48
CA PHE A 171 5.73 -13.78 -5.22
C PHE A 171 4.29 -14.23 -4.96
N SER A 172 3.74 -15.07 -5.82
CA SER A 172 2.36 -15.56 -5.69
C SER A 172 2.15 -16.43 -4.45
N GLU A 173 3.13 -17.27 -4.07
CA GLU A 173 3.09 -18.04 -2.83
C GLU A 173 3.09 -17.13 -1.60
N THR A 174 3.88 -16.04 -1.63
CA THR A 174 3.87 -15.04 -0.56
C THR A 174 2.48 -14.38 -0.47
N ALA A 175 1.95 -13.91 -1.60
CA ALA A 175 0.63 -13.29 -1.65
C ALA A 175 -0.47 -14.23 -1.14
N ARG A 176 -0.45 -15.51 -1.54
CA ARG A 176 -1.43 -16.50 -1.06
C ARG A 176 -1.34 -16.77 0.43
N LYS A 177 -0.14 -16.91 0.99
CA LYS A 177 0.03 -17.13 2.43
C LYS A 177 -0.48 -15.94 3.25
N LEU A 178 -0.20 -14.71 2.80
CA LEU A 178 -0.73 -13.48 3.43
C LEU A 178 -2.26 -13.42 3.32
N HIS A 179 -2.79 -13.72 2.13
CA HIS A 179 -4.23 -13.77 1.88
C HIS A 179 -4.93 -14.78 2.78
N ASP A 180 -4.45 -16.02 2.82
CA ASP A 180 -5.08 -17.10 3.57
C ASP A 180 -5.06 -16.81 5.07
N HIS A 181 -3.93 -16.28 5.59
CA HIS A 181 -3.82 -15.84 6.99
C HIS A 181 -4.83 -14.73 7.35
N LEU A 182 -5.00 -13.74 6.49
CA LEU A 182 -5.99 -12.67 6.68
C LEU A 182 -7.43 -13.20 6.55
N LEU A 183 -7.67 -14.07 5.56
CA LEU A 183 -8.99 -14.65 5.31
C LEU A 183 -9.47 -15.50 6.48
N GLU A 184 -8.61 -16.27 7.14
CA GLU A 184 -8.93 -17.03 8.37
C GLU A 184 -9.46 -16.13 9.48
N LYS A 185 -9.10 -14.86 9.49
CA LYS A 185 -9.57 -13.83 10.43
C LYS A 185 -10.75 -13.01 9.91
N GLY A 186 -11.27 -13.35 8.73
CA GLY A 186 -12.35 -12.61 8.07
C GLY A 186 -11.93 -11.25 7.50
N VAL A 187 -10.63 -11.02 7.30
CA VAL A 187 -10.05 -9.78 6.80
C VAL A 187 -9.74 -9.90 5.31
N LYS A 188 -10.10 -8.91 4.51
CA LYS A 188 -9.85 -8.86 3.07
C LYS A 188 -8.50 -8.24 2.78
N MET A 189 -7.75 -8.86 1.88
CA MET A 189 -6.43 -8.38 1.49
C MET A 189 -6.49 -7.31 0.40
N MET A 190 -5.66 -6.27 0.55
CA MET A 190 -5.31 -5.31 -0.49
C MET A 190 -3.80 -5.38 -0.75
N MET A 191 -3.36 -5.09 -1.98
CA MET A 191 -1.95 -5.02 -2.33
C MET A 191 -1.72 -4.04 -3.49
N TRP A 192 -0.51 -3.52 -3.63
CA TRP A 192 -0.11 -2.75 -4.80
C TRP A 192 0.02 -3.63 -6.05
N GLY A 193 -0.27 -3.07 -7.23
CA GLY A 193 -0.41 -3.81 -8.47
C GLY A 193 0.82 -3.84 -9.39
N ASP A 194 1.80 -2.99 -9.15
CA ASP A 194 2.94 -2.73 -10.05
C ASP A 194 3.69 -3.98 -10.50
N ARG A 195 3.97 -4.91 -9.57
CA ARG A 195 4.68 -6.16 -9.92
C ARG A 195 3.88 -7.17 -10.73
N LEU A 196 2.57 -6.95 -10.87
CA LEU A 196 1.68 -7.84 -11.65
C LEU A 196 1.53 -7.43 -13.12
N ILE A 197 2.20 -6.37 -13.55
CA ILE A 197 2.12 -5.78 -14.88
C ILE A 197 3.43 -5.99 -15.62
N LYS A 198 3.38 -6.51 -16.85
CA LYS A 198 4.56 -6.71 -17.68
C LYS A 198 5.01 -5.38 -18.29
N ARG A 199 6.20 -4.91 -17.93
CA ARG A 199 6.73 -3.62 -18.38
C ARG A 199 6.81 -3.47 -19.90
N GLU A 200 7.32 -4.48 -20.60
CA GLU A 200 7.49 -4.46 -22.05
C GLU A 200 6.20 -4.22 -22.87
N GLU A 201 5.04 -4.48 -22.25
CA GLU A 201 3.73 -4.35 -22.90
C GLU A 201 3.01 -3.03 -22.54
N THR A 202 3.68 -2.15 -21.79
CA THR A 202 3.09 -0.92 -21.26
C THR A 202 4.01 0.29 -21.45
N PRO A 203 3.50 1.53 -21.33
CA PRO A 203 4.32 2.74 -21.32
C PRO A 203 4.96 3.02 -19.94
N TYR A 204 4.86 2.08 -18.99
CA TYR A 204 5.24 2.28 -17.61
C TYR A 204 6.75 2.19 -17.37
N SER A 205 7.21 2.88 -16.35
CA SER A 205 8.60 2.81 -15.86
C SER A 205 8.84 1.49 -15.09
N GLU A 206 10.11 1.23 -14.74
CA GLU A 206 10.48 0.10 -13.88
C GLU A 206 9.83 0.15 -12.49
N TRP A 207 9.43 1.34 -12.04
CA TRP A 207 8.71 1.51 -10.78
C TRP A 207 7.29 0.96 -10.86
N GLU A 208 6.60 1.24 -11.96
CA GLU A 208 5.18 0.98 -12.15
C GLU A 208 4.87 -0.38 -12.80
N ALA A 209 5.89 -1.13 -13.23
CA ALA A 209 5.72 -2.43 -13.89
C ALA A 209 6.94 -3.34 -13.69
N ASP A 210 6.72 -4.65 -13.82
CA ASP A 210 7.72 -5.69 -13.61
C ASP A 210 8.55 -5.98 -14.86
N ASP A 211 9.87 -6.13 -14.66
CA ASP A 211 10.84 -6.58 -15.66
C ASP A 211 11.77 -7.71 -15.15
N ILE A 212 11.50 -8.26 -13.98
CA ILE A 212 12.30 -9.33 -13.36
C ILE A 212 11.58 -10.71 -13.33
N GLY A 213 10.40 -10.80 -13.98
CA GLY A 213 9.67 -12.06 -14.14
C GLY A 213 8.63 -12.35 -13.05
N ILE A 214 8.16 -11.35 -12.32
CA ILE A 214 7.09 -11.49 -11.32
C ILE A 214 5.69 -11.42 -11.96
N TYR A 215 5.51 -10.66 -13.05
CA TYR A 215 4.19 -10.35 -13.63
C TYR A 215 3.27 -11.57 -13.88
N PRO A 216 3.75 -12.81 -14.17
CA PRO A 216 2.87 -13.97 -14.35
C PRO A 216 2.12 -14.35 -13.07
N ALA A 217 2.56 -13.87 -11.89
CA ALA A 217 1.89 -14.08 -10.62
C ALA A 217 0.43 -13.55 -10.62
N VAL A 218 0.09 -12.62 -11.51
CA VAL A 218 -1.29 -12.11 -11.68
C VAL A 218 -2.31 -13.24 -11.87
N ASP A 219 -1.95 -14.31 -12.56
CA ASP A 219 -2.84 -15.47 -12.78
C ASP A 219 -2.83 -16.48 -11.64
N MET A 220 -1.93 -16.32 -10.66
CA MET A 220 -1.68 -17.27 -9.58
C MET A 220 -2.20 -16.80 -8.22
N ILE A 221 -2.48 -15.50 -8.05
CA ILE A 221 -3.00 -14.94 -6.79
C ILE A 221 -4.53 -15.00 -6.72
N PRO A 222 -5.15 -15.05 -5.52
CA PRO A 222 -6.59 -15.04 -5.32
C PRO A 222 -7.26 -13.82 -5.93
N LYS A 223 -8.43 -14.00 -6.58
CA LYS A 223 -9.11 -12.92 -7.32
C LYS A 223 -9.98 -12.01 -6.46
N ASP A 224 -10.19 -12.33 -5.21
CA ASP A 224 -10.87 -11.50 -4.21
C ASP A 224 -9.94 -10.46 -3.54
N VAL A 225 -8.63 -10.53 -3.81
CA VAL A 225 -7.66 -9.48 -3.46
C VAL A 225 -8.01 -8.18 -4.19
N VAL A 226 -7.99 -7.06 -3.46
CA VAL A 226 -8.12 -5.73 -4.07
C VAL A 226 -6.75 -5.27 -4.55
N VAL A 227 -6.62 -5.05 -5.85
CA VAL A 227 -5.41 -4.48 -6.44
C VAL A 227 -5.48 -2.96 -6.36
N VAL A 228 -4.50 -2.35 -5.69
CA VAL A 228 -4.33 -0.90 -5.65
C VAL A 228 -3.32 -0.52 -6.72
N ASP A 229 -3.80 0.11 -7.79
CA ASP A 229 -3.04 0.42 -8.99
C ASP A 229 -2.61 1.89 -8.98
N TRP A 230 -1.30 2.16 -8.94
CA TRP A 230 -0.78 3.50 -8.73
C TRP A 230 -0.06 4.06 -9.95
N HIS A 231 -0.43 5.30 -10.34
CA HIS A 231 0.23 6.06 -11.41
C HIS A 231 0.24 7.55 -11.05
N TYR A 232 1.41 8.17 -11.13
CA TYR A 232 1.63 9.54 -10.64
C TYR A 232 1.94 10.55 -11.74
N GLU A 233 2.17 10.06 -12.97
CA GLU A 233 2.40 10.89 -14.12
C GLU A 233 1.20 10.92 -15.08
N PRO A 234 0.93 12.05 -15.76
CA PRO A 234 -0.19 12.14 -16.69
C PRO A 234 0.08 11.33 -17.96
N MET A 235 -0.79 10.39 -18.26
CA MET A 235 -0.74 9.55 -19.46
C MET A 235 -2.05 9.64 -20.25
N ASP A 236 -2.01 9.33 -21.54
CA ASP A 236 -3.21 9.23 -22.37
C ASP A 236 -3.96 7.91 -22.14
N ARG A 237 -3.24 6.89 -21.69
CA ARG A 237 -3.78 5.55 -21.40
C ARG A 237 -3.08 4.93 -20.20
N TYR A 238 -3.85 4.22 -19.39
CA TYR A 238 -3.38 3.43 -18.25
C TYR A 238 -3.80 1.97 -18.46
N PRO A 239 -3.01 1.18 -19.22
CA PRO A 239 -3.38 -0.18 -19.63
C PRO A 239 -3.56 -1.16 -18.48
N SER A 240 -3.04 -0.88 -17.29
CA SER A 240 -3.23 -1.65 -16.05
C SER A 240 -4.70 -1.79 -15.66
N ILE A 241 -5.50 -0.74 -15.80
CA ILE A 241 -6.92 -0.76 -15.42
C ILE A 241 -7.71 -1.82 -16.20
N PRO A 242 -7.81 -1.77 -17.56
CA PRO A 242 -8.51 -2.82 -18.29
C PRO A 242 -7.88 -4.20 -18.05
N TYR A 243 -6.57 -4.29 -17.94
CA TYR A 243 -5.87 -5.53 -17.68
C TYR A 243 -6.33 -6.22 -16.37
N PHE A 244 -6.33 -5.50 -15.25
CA PHE A 244 -6.79 -6.06 -13.97
C PHE A 244 -8.28 -6.38 -13.96
N LEU A 245 -9.11 -5.54 -14.59
CA LEU A 245 -10.54 -5.79 -14.71
C LEU A 245 -10.85 -7.07 -15.52
N GLU A 246 -10.14 -7.28 -16.64
CA GLU A 246 -10.26 -8.49 -17.47
C GLU A 246 -9.73 -9.74 -16.74
N LYS A 247 -8.73 -9.58 -15.88
CA LYS A 247 -8.24 -10.65 -14.99
C LYS A 247 -9.18 -10.95 -13.81
N GLY A 248 -10.27 -10.19 -13.65
CA GLY A 248 -11.32 -10.42 -12.66
C GLY A 248 -11.07 -9.79 -11.29
N PHE A 249 -10.10 -8.89 -11.15
CA PHE A 249 -9.83 -8.20 -9.91
C PHE A 249 -10.78 -7.02 -9.66
N LYS A 250 -10.91 -6.66 -8.39
CA LYS A 250 -11.35 -5.32 -7.99
C LYS A 250 -10.15 -4.41 -7.93
N VAL A 251 -10.29 -3.19 -8.45
CA VAL A 251 -9.20 -2.23 -8.58
C VAL A 251 -9.51 -0.95 -7.82
N LEU A 252 -8.54 -0.44 -7.10
CA LEU A 252 -8.56 0.88 -6.50
C LEU A 252 -7.45 1.73 -7.13
N PRO A 253 -7.74 2.57 -8.13
CA PRO A 253 -6.78 3.50 -8.69
C PRO A 253 -6.20 4.42 -7.62
N ALA A 254 -4.87 4.62 -7.63
CA ALA A 254 -4.17 5.47 -6.69
C ALA A 254 -3.36 6.55 -7.42
N CYS A 255 -3.58 7.80 -7.02
CA CYS A 255 -2.87 8.97 -7.52
C CYS A 255 -2.12 9.69 -6.40
N TRP A 256 -1.26 10.64 -6.76
CA TRP A 256 -0.53 11.45 -5.81
C TRP A 256 -0.80 12.94 -6.05
N LYS A 257 0.20 13.78 -5.92
CA LYS A 257 0.13 15.24 -5.94
C LYS A 257 -0.02 15.88 -7.32
N ASN A 258 0.16 15.14 -8.42
CA ASN A 258 -0.01 15.68 -9.76
C ASN A 258 -1.50 15.70 -10.13
N LEU A 259 -2.09 16.90 -10.16
CA LEU A 259 -3.51 17.10 -10.44
C LEU A 259 -3.93 16.61 -11.83
N GLU A 260 -3.10 16.81 -12.86
CA GLU A 260 -3.41 16.36 -14.21
C GLU A 260 -3.37 14.83 -14.32
N ALA A 261 -2.37 14.20 -13.67
CA ALA A 261 -2.32 12.74 -13.58
C ALA A 261 -3.54 12.18 -12.85
N ALA A 262 -3.91 12.76 -11.71
CA ALA A 262 -5.08 12.33 -10.94
C ALA A 262 -6.38 12.43 -11.76
N LYS A 263 -6.58 13.54 -12.49
CA LYS A 263 -7.73 13.74 -13.38
C LYS A 263 -7.80 12.67 -14.47
N ARG A 264 -6.72 12.52 -15.24
CA ARG A 264 -6.66 11.58 -16.36
C ARG A 264 -6.85 10.14 -15.88
N PHE A 265 -6.18 9.75 -14.82
CA PHE A 265 -6.24 8.41 -14.29
C PHE A 265 -7.64 8.05 -13.78
N PHE A 266 -8.28 8.96 -13.04
CA PHE A 266 -9.62 8.76 -12.51
C PHE A 266 -10.66 8.64 -13.63
N GLU A 267 -10.66 9.58 -14.59
CA GLU A 267 -11.61 9.55 -15.71
C GLU A 267 -11.36 8.35 -16.64
N TYR A 268 -10.11 7.99 -16.89
CA TYR A 268 -9.77 6.81 -17.67
C TYR A 268 -10.30 5.53 -17.00
N SER A 269 -10.11 5.39 -15.70
CA SER A 269 -10.56 4.23 -14.92
C SER A 269 -12.08 4.06 -15.01
N LYS A 270 -12.86 5.14 -14.83
CA LYS A 270 -14.31 5.13 -15.00
C LYS A 270 -14.73 4.72 -16.41
N LYS A 271 -14.06 5.30 -17.42
CA LYS A 271 -14.35 5.01 -18.83
C LYS A 271 -14.11 3.54 -19.18
N GLN A 272 -12.98 2.97 -18.72
CA GLN A 272 -12.65 1.56 -18.98
C GLN A 272 -13.60 0.61 -18.24
N ALA A 273 -13.94 0.90 -16.98
CA ALA A 273 -14.91 0.13 -16.22
C ALA A 273 -16.25 0.04 -16.94
N LYS A 274 -16.76 1.17 -17.41
CA LYS A 274 -18.02 1.24 -18.20
C LYS A 274 -17.91 0.47 -19.52
N LYS A 275 -16.78 0.62 -20.24
CA LYS A 275 -16.56 -0.08 -21.52
C LYS A 275 -16.59 -1.60 -21.37
N LEU A 276 -16.09 -2.10 -20.24
CA LEU A 276 -15.97 -3.54 -19.94
C LEU A 276 -17.17 -4.09 -19.17
N ASP A 277 -18.18 -3.27 -18.83
CA ASP A 277 -19.30 -3.66 -17.96
C ASP A 277 -18.80 -4.18 -16.59
N ARG A 278 -17.90 -3.40 -15.98
CA ARG A 278 -17.19 -3.71 -14.73
C ARG A 278 -17.14 -2.53 -13.76
N GLU A 279 -18.15 -1.65 -13.77
CA GLU A 279 -18.18 -0.44 -12.93
C GLU A 279 -18.10 -0.75 -11.44
N GLU A 280 -18.65 -1.88 -11.00
CA GLU A 280 -18.59 -2.34 -9.62
C GLU A 280 -17.18 -2.79 -9.19
N ASN A 281 -16.31 -3.12 -10.16
CA ASN A 281 -14.94 -3.56 -9.90
C ASN A 281 -13.96 -2.40 -9.74
N VAL A 282 -14.29 -1.18 -10.17
CA VAL A 282 -13.52 0.03 -9.85
C VAL A 282 -14.06 0.64 -8.58
N LEU A 283 -13.34 0.46 -7.47
CA LEU A 283 -13.85 0.76 -6.14
C LEU A 283 -13.89 2.24 -5.81
N GLY A 284 -13.16 3.07 -6.53
CA GLY A 284 -13.08 4.51 -6.28
C GLY A 284 -11.75 5.09 -6.69
N ILE A 285 -11.18 5.94 -5.85
CA ILE A 285 -9.84 6.50 -6.01
C ILE A 285 -9.16 6.67 -4.65
N LEU A 286 -7.87 6.43 -4.59
CA LEU A 286 -7.00 6.66 -3.43
C LEU A 286 -6.04 7.81 -3.73
N VAL A 287 -6.03 8.85 -2.92
CA VAL A 287 -5.02 9.90 -2.96
C VAL A 287 -3.91 9.53 -1.97
N THR A 288 -2.70 9.31 -2.47
CA THR A 288 -1.56 8.91 -1.62
C THR A 288 -0.77 10.12 -1.14
N ASP A 289 -0.24 10.02 0.06
CA ASP A 289 0.80 10.94 0.57
C ASP A 289 2.03 10.15 1.03
N TRP A 290 3.19 10.48 0.43
CA TRP A 290 4.45 9.80 0.70
C TRP A 290 5.46 10.62 1.51
N HIS A 291 5.24 11.94 1.63
CA HIS A 291 6.29 12.84 2.09
C HIS A 291 5.88 13.82 3.19
N LEU A 292 4.60 14.12 3.31
CA LEU A 292 4.15 15.11 4.29
C LEU A 292 3.75 14.44 5.60
N PRO A 293 4.47 14.71 6.71
CA PRO A 293 3.98 14.34 8.03
C PRO A 293 2.57 14.89 8.28
N ALA A 294 1.74 14.14 9.00
CA ALA A 294 0.35 14.54 9.30
C ALA A 294 0.26 15.95 9.90
N LYS A 295 1.23 16.33 10.75
CA LYS A 295 1.36 17.66 11.32
C LYS A 295 1.51 18.74 10.25
N LYS A 296 2.45 18.56 9.32
CA LYS A 296 2.69 19.53 8.24
C LYS A 296 1.49 19.66 7.31
N LEU A 297 0.85 18.54 6.99
CA LEU A 297 -0.35 18.54 6.18
C LEU A 297 -1.50 19.26 6.88
N TYR A 298 -1.73 18.98 8.17
CA TYR A 298 -2.72 19.71 8.98
C TYR A 298 -2.48 21.22 9.01
N GLU A 299 -1.23 21.64 9.25
CA GLU A 299 -0.83 23.06 9.24
C GLU A 299 -1.07 23.69 7.85
N ALA A 300 -0.75 23.00 6.77
CA ALA A 300 -0.99 23.50 5.41
C ALA A 300 -2.48 23.73 5.14
N PHE A 301 -3.35 22.82 5.53
CA PHE A 301 -4.81 22.99 5.44
C PHE A 301 -5.29 24.18 6.28
N LYS A 302 -4.83 24.27 7.52
CA LYS A 302 -5.22 25.34 8.46
C LYS A 302 -4.82 26.75 7.95
N GLU A 303 -3.63 26.85 7.38
CA GLU A 303 -3.08 28.11 6.85
C GLU A 303 -3.53 28.39 5.41
N LYS A 304 -4.29 27.49 4.80
CA LYS A 304 -4.70 27.54 3.37
C LYS A 304 -3.49 27.73 2.44
N ARG A 305 -2.36 27.12 2.81
CA ARG A 305 -1.20 27.06 1.92
C ARG A 305 -1.54 26.22 0.70
N LYS A 306 -1.09 26.68 -0.46
CA LYS A 306 -1.25 25.87 -1.69
C LYS A 306 -0.25 24.71 -1.63
N GLU A 307 -0.77 23.52 -1.47
CA GLU A 307 -0.03 22.28 -1.63
C GLU A 307 -0.69 21.47 -2.77
N ASP A 308 0.13 20.93 -3.65
CA ASP A 308 -0.36 20.17 -4.82
C ASP A 308 -1.33 19.05 -4.41
N LEU A 309 -1.03 18.38 -3.29
CA LEU A 309 -1.88 17.31 -2.74
C LEU A 309 -3.28 17.82 -2.35
N MET A 310 -3.38 19.04 -1.82
CA MET A 310 -4.68 19.65 -1.46
C MET A 310 -5.51 19.94 -2.72
N GLU A 311 -4.88 20.40 -3.80
CA GLU A 311 -5.58 20.64 -5.07
C GLU A 311 -6.17 19.34 -5.64
N VAL A 312 -5.44 18.23 -5.52
CA VAL A 312 -5.94 16.89 -5.90
C VAL A 312 -7.13 16.49 -5.05
N LEU A 313 -7.02 16.58 -3.72
CA LEU A 313 -8.11 16.24 -2.80
C LEU A 313 -9.38 17.07 -3.04
N GLU A 314 -9.24 18.38 -3.26
CA GLU A 314 -10.38 19.25 -3.58
C GLU A 314 -11.02 18.92 -4.92
N TYR A 315 -10.22 18.62 -5.95
CA TYR A 315 -10.75 18.20 -7.24
C TYR A 315 -11.54 16.90 -7.14
N ILE A 316 -10.95 15.87 -6.50
CA ILE A 316 -11.63 14.59 -6.32
C ILE A 316 -12.90 14.77 -5.49
N SER A 317 -12.87 15.55 -4.41
CA SER A 317 -14.05 15.86 -3.59
C SER A 317 -15.21 16.44 -4.42
N LYS A 318 -14.93 17.40 -5.29
CA LYS A 318 -15.95 18.00 -6.19
C LYS A 318 -16.51 16.98 -7.18
N SER A 319 -15.63 16.18 -7.78
CA SER A 319 -16.01 15.14 -8.74
C SER A 319 -16.78 14.00 -8.07
N TRP A 320 -16.49 13.69 -6.82
CA TRP A 320 -17.14 12.65 -6.02
C TRP A 320 -18.57 13.02 -5.62
N LYS A 321 -18.78 14.25 -5.18
CA LYS A 321 -20.11 14.76 -4.78
C LYS A 321 -21.06 14.98 -5.95
N GLY A 322 -20.55 15.04 -7.18
CA GLY A 322 -21.32 15.20 -8.41
C GLY A 322 -21.63 13.88 -9.16
N SER A 323 -21.16 12.75 -8.64
CA SER A 323 -21.41 11.41 -9.18
C SER A 323 -22.34 10.62 -8.27
#